data_daae03b630fdacfba05df3a646b2db09
#
_entry.id   daae03b630fdacfba05df3a646b2db09
#
_cell.length_a   1.000
_cell.length_b   1.000
_cell.length_c   1.000
_cell.angle_alpha   90.00
_cell.angle_beta   90.00
_cell.angle_gamma   90.00
#
_symmetry.space_group_name_H-M   'P 1'
#
loop_
_entity.id
_entity.type
_entity.pdbx_description
1 polymer ?
#
loop_
_entity_poly.entity_id
_entity_poly.type
_entity_poly.pdbx_seq_one_letter_code
_entity_poly.pdbx_strand_id
1 'polypeptide(L)'
;MPFAESRGRRLYYERQGEGPAVLFLHGAGSNAATWWQQLPVFSPRHTCITMDIRCFGRSVAPVQEFDLDNFVADALAVLDAAGVQRAAFVGQSLGGFVGLKTALAHPERVAAFAACDSSLAIDHPVLLDAIARRRITHKAASIEQRSLGRWFLENCADKAQLYAQINHFNPSAHSIPDGEWGAALAGALGADKLIPLDALCRVACPTLLLVGSEDPIVPVRVMRELQDLVRGSELAVIDQAGHSAYFEKPDEVNRVLLDFLERRAKF
;
A
#
# COMPACT_ATOMS: atom_id res chain seq x y z
N MET A 1 -2.49 -17.95 15.26
CA MET A 1 -2.11 -16.81 14.42
C MET A 1 -1.35 -17.37 13.22
N PRO A 2 -1.85 -17.19 12.00
CA PRO A 2 -1.22 -17.79 10.84
C PRO A 2 0.05 -17.04 10.45
N PHE A 3 1.05 -17.83 10.07
CA PHE A 3 2.25 -17.34 9.42
C PHE A 3 2.44 -18.09 8.11
N ALA A 4 2.83 -17.37 7.08
CA ALA A 4 3.32 -17.93 5.82
C ALA A 4 4.85 -18.00 5.86
N GLU A 5 5.42 -18.96 5.14
CA GLU A 5 6.87 -19.07 4.97
C GLU A 5 7.25 -18.57 3.57
N SER A 6 8.18 -17.63 3.49
CA SER A 6 8.71 -17.12 2.24
C SER A 6 10.19 -16.83 2.34
N ARG A 7 11.00 -17.43 1.47
CA ARG A 7 12.45 -17.20 1.40
C ARG A 7 13.14 -17.26 2.77
N GLY A 8 12.75 -18.25 3.60
CA GLY A 8 13.31 -18.47 4.95
C GLY A 8 12.83 -17.47 6.01
N ARG A 9 11.79 -16.72 5.76
CA ARG A 9 11.17 -15.78 6.72
C ARG A 9 9.73 -16.15 7.01
N ARG A 10 9.32 -15.91 8.24
CA ARG A 10 7.92 -16.05 8.69
C ARG A 10 7.21 -14.72 8.52
N LEU A 11 6.11 -14.73 7.77
CA LEU A 11 5.31 -13.56 7.46
C LEU A 11 3.98 -13.66 8.17
N TYR A 12 3.69 -12.68 8.99
CA TYR A 12 2.42 -12.61 9.69
C TYR A 12 1.31 -12.16 8.73
N TYR A 13 0.17 -12.86 8.78
CA TYR A 13 -1.05 -12.44 8.12
C TYR A 13 -2.29 -12.78 8.96
N GLU A 14 -3.41 -12.15 8.64
CA GLU A 14 -4.72 -12.49 9.18
C GLU A 14 -5.68 -12.76 8.03
N ARG A 15 -6.62 -13.67 8.25
CA ARG A 15 -7.68 -14.00 7.29
C ARG A 15 -9.01 -13.97 8.02
N GLN A 16 -9.98 -13.23 7.46
CA GLN A 16 -11.35 -13.21 7.98
C GLN A 16 -12.37 -13.04 6.85
N GLY A 17 -13.62 -13.45 7.12
CA GLY A 17 -14.67 -13.44 6.12
C GLY A 17 -14.57 -14.59 5.12
N GLU A 18 -15.56 -14.65 4.23
CA GLU A 18 -15.68 -15.65 3.17
C GLU A 18 -16.11 -14.96 1.86
N GLY A 19 -15.77 -15.59 0.72
CA GLY A 19 -16.04 -15.07 -0.61
C GLY A 19 -14.77 -14.73 -1.41
N PRO A 20 -14.90 -13.94 -2.47
CA PRO A 20 -13.77 -13.50 -3.28
C PRO A 20 -12.69 -12.83 -2.44
N ALA A 21 -11.42 -13.13 -2.72
CA ALA A 21 -10.33 -12.71 -1.84
C ALA A 21 -9.84 -11.30 -2.14
N VAL A 22 -9.58 -10.53 -1.08
CA VAL A 22 -8.94 -9.21 -1.12
C VAL A 22 -7.71 -9.22 -0.22
N LEU A 23 -6.53 -8.95 -0.79
CA LEU A 23 -5.28 -8.78 -0.06
C LEU A 23 -5.02 -7.29 0.18
N PHE A 24 -4.94 -6.90 1.44
CA PHE A 24 -4.63 -5.55 1.88
C PHE A 24 -3.15 -5.43 2.26
N LEU A 25 -2.46 -4.49 1.61
CA LEU A 25 -1.02 -4.24 1.75
C LEU A 25 -0.78 -2.82 2.27
N HIS A 26 -0.18 -2.71 3.46
CA HIS A 26 0.07 -1.44 4.13
C HIS A 26 1.25 -0.66 3.54
N GLY A 27 1.39 0.60 3.90
CA GLY A 27 2.51 1.47 3.54
C GLY A 27 3.74 1.26 4.42
N ALA A 28 4.86 1.84 3.99
CA ALA A 28 6.11 1.81 4.75
C ALA A 28 5.92 2.44 6.14
N GLY A 29 6.42 1.76 7.17
CA GLY A 29 6.30 2.19 8.56
C GLY A 29 4.98 1.78 9.24
N SER A 30 4.07 1.09 8.55
CA SER A 30 2.80 0.62 9.09
C SER A 30 2.79 -0.91 9.31
N ASN A 31 1.64 -1.50 9.51
CA ASN A 31 1.41 -2.94 9.71
C ASN A 31 -0.03 -3.30 9.35
N ALA A 32 -0.39 -4.59 9.43
CA ALA A 32 -1.71 -5.11 9.06
C ALA A 32 -2.88 -4.45 9.82
N ALA A 33 -2.66 -4.00 11.08
CA ALA A 33 -3.71 -3.39 11.89
C ALA A 33 -4.23 -2.06 11.32
N THR A 34 -3.50 -1.43 10.41
CA THR A 34 -3.92 -0.16 9.79
C THR A 34 -5.25 -0.28 9.04
N TRP A 35 -5.63 -1.50 8.62
CA TRP A 35 -6.85 -1.79 7.85
C TRP A 35 -8.10 -2.03 8.72
N TRP A 36 -8.04 -1.73 10.01
CA TRP A 36 -9.12 -2.00 10.96
C TRP A 36 -10.48 -1.37 10.57
N GLN A 37 -10.50 -0.28 9.82
CA GLN A 37 -11.72 0.38 9.33
C GLN A 37 -12.27 -0.25 8.04
N GLN A 38 -11.45 -0.97 7.30
CA GLN A 38 -11.85 -1.66 6.07
C GLN A 38 -12.41 -3.05 6.37
N LEU A 39 -11.79 -3.77 7.29
CA LEU A 39 -12.11 -5.16 7.57
C LEU A 39 -13.59 -5.41 7.92
N PRO A 40 -14.25 -4.64 8.81
CA PRO A 40 -15.67 -4.85 9.13
C PRO A 40 -16.61 -4.62 7.93
N VAL A 41 -16.19 -3.80 6.98
CA VAL A 41 -17.00 -3.45 5.80
C VAL A 41 -16.85 -4.47 4.69
N PHE A 42 -15.64 -5.04 4.53
CA PHE A 42 -15.34 -6.00 3.46
C PHE A 42 -15.62 -7.44 3.84
N SER A 43 -15.32 -7.85 5.08
CA SER A 43 -15.42 -9.25 5.52
C SER A 43 -16.79 -9.89 5.44
N PRO A 44 -17.94 -9.17 5.43
CA PRO A 44 -19.23 -9.78 5.18
C PRO A 44 -19.42 -10.39 3.78
N ARG A 45 -18.59 -9.98 2.81
CA ARG A 45 -18.74 -10.41 1.40
C ARG A 45 -17.43 -10.90 0.76
N HIS A 46 -16.30 -10.75 1.46
CA HIS A 46 -14.98 -11.05 0.92
C HIS A 46 -14.15 -11.84 1.93
N THR A 47 -13.27 -12.68 1.44
CA THR A 47 -12.14 -13.19 2.22
C THR A 47 -11.11 -12.07 2.29
N CYS A 48 -11.04 -11.38 3.42
CA CYS A 48 -10.06 -10.32 3.67
C CYS A 48 -8.78 -10.91 4.21
N ILE A 49 -7.66 -10.63 3.55
CA ILE A 49 -6.33 -11.02 3.98
C ILE A 49 -5.55 -9.74 4.23
N THR A 50 -5.02 -9.56 5.44
CA THR A 50 -4.08 -8.50 5.79
C THR A 50 -2.76 -9.11 6.16
N MET A 51 -1.64 -8.51 5.80
CA MET A 51 -0.32 -8.99 6.18
C MET A 51 0.57 -7.87 6.68
N ASP A 52 1.51 -8.22 7.56
CA ASP A 52 2.64 -7.36 7.85
C ASP A 52 3.69 -7.59 6.75
N ILE A 53 3.99 -6.58 5.94
CA ILE A 53 5.04 -6.67 4.91
C ILE A 53 6.39 -6.93 5.62
N ARG A 54 7.27 -7.71 4.99
CA ARG A 54 8.62 -8.00 5.48
C ARG A 54 9.31 -6.76 6.02
N CYS A 55 10.02 -6.88 7.12
CA CYS A 55 10.66 -5.81 7.90
C CYS A 55 9.69 -4.94 8.72
N PHE A 56 8.37 -5.21 8.70
CA PHE A 56 7.39 -4.47 9.49
C PHE A 56 6.60 -5.39 10.42
N GLY A 57 6.01 -4.79 11.47
CA GLY A 57 5.13 -5.47 12.40
C GLY A 57 5.74 -6.74 12.97
N ARG A 58 5.07 -7.86 12.76
CA ARG A 58 5.44 -9.21 13.20
C ARG A 58 6.21 -10.02 12.14
N SER A 59 6.37 -9.45 10.93
CA SER A 59 7.15 -10.03 9.83
C SER A 59 8.63 -9.60 9.92
N VAL A 60 9.30 -10.03 10.99
CA VAL A 60 10.65 -9.61 11.32
C VAL A 60 11.66 -10.14 10.29
N ALA A 61 12.47 -9.24 9.75
CA ALA A 61 13.56 -9.57 8.83
C ALA A 61 14.66 -8.49 8.91
N PRO A 62 15.91 -8.82 8.53
CA PRO A 62 16.96 -7.83 8.37
C PRO A 62 16.59 -6.77 7.33
N VAL A 63 16.98 -5.51 7.58
CA VAL A 63 16.66 -4.40 6.68
C VAL A 63 17.28 -4.55 5.28
N GLN A 64 18.36 -5.32 5.16
CA GLN A 64 19.00 -5.67 3.89
C GLN A 64 18.08 -6.50 2.96
N GLU A 65 17.02 -7.09 3.51
CA GLU A 65 16.00 -7.83 2.76
C GLU A 65 14.82 -6.95 2.33
N PHE A 66 14.87 -5.64 2.60
CA PHE A 66 13.89 -4.66 2.17
C PHE A 66 14.01 -4.47 0.65
N ASP A 67 13.30 -5.30 -0.10
CA ASP A 67 13.37 -5.36 -1.56
C ASP A 67 11.99 -5.73 -2.14
N LEU A 68 11.62 -5.08 -3.25
CA LEU A 68 10.30 -5.29 -3.87
C LEU A 68 10.10 -6.72 -4.39
N ASP A 69 11.15 -7.41 -4.83
CA ASP A 69 11.03 -8.81 -5.27
C ASP A 69 10.78 -9.77 -4.10
N ASN A 70 11.32 -9.44 -2.92
CA ASN A 70 10.97 -10.15 -1.70
C ASN A 70 9.51 -9.91 -1.33
N PHE A 71 9.03 -8.67 -1.38
CA PHE A 71 7.65 -8.34 -1.01
C PHE A 71 6.62 -8.98 -1.95
N VAL A 72 6.91 -9.05 -3.25
CA VAL A 72 6.07 -9.78 -4.22
C VAL A 72 6.02 -11.27 -3.87
N ALA A 73 7.17 -11.90 -3.65
CA ALA A 73 7.23 -13.31 -3.26
C ALA A 73 6.47 -13.58 -1.96
N ASP A 74 6.56 -12.65 -1.00
CA ASP A 74 5.87 -12.73 0.28
C ASP A 74 4.34 -12.64 0.13
N ALA A 75 3.87 -11.69 -0.66
CA ALA A 75 2.44 -11.55 -0.95
C ALA A 75 1.86 -12.83 -1.59
N LEU A 76 2.59 -13.42 -2.55
CA LEU A 76 2.20 -14.69 -3.16
C LEU A 76 2.21 -15.84 -2.17
N ALA A 77 3.25 -15.96 -1.33
CA ALA A 77 3.33 -16.98 -0.29
C ALA A 77 2.20 -16.87 0.75
N VAL A 78 1.80 -15.66 1.10
CA VAL A 78 0.64 -15.41 1.98
C VAL A 78 -0.66 -15.85 1.30
N LEU A 79 -0.87 -15.56 0.02
CA LEU A 79 -2.04 -16.05 -0.71
C LEU A 79 -2.06 -17.59 -0.75
N ASP A 80 -0.92 -18.22 -1.03
CA ASP A 80 -0.81 -19.69 -1.09
C ASP A 80 -1.11 -20.32 0.28
N ALA A 81 -0.54 -19.77 1.37
CA ALA A 81 -0.81 -20.22 2.74
C ALA A 81 -2.27 -20.01 3.16
N ALA A 82 -2.93 -18.97 2.63
CA ALA A 82 -4.36 -18.72 2.83
C ALA A 82 -5.27 -19.59 1.93
N GLY A 83 -4.71 -20.40 1.02
CA GLY A 83 -5.47 -21.23 0.08
C GLY A 83 -6.11 -20.42 -1.05
N VAL A 84 -5.54 -19.27 -1.42
CA VAL A 84 -6.09 -18.33 -2.40
C VAL A 84 -5.24 -18.32 -3.66
N GLN A 85 -5.82 -18.71 -4.78
CA GLN A 85 -5.13 -18.71 -6.09
C GLN A 85 -5.09 -17.30 -6.71
N ARG A 86 -6.12 -16.50 -6.51
CA ARG A 86 -6.27 -15.18 -7.12
C ARG A 86 -6.98 -14.24 -6.17
N ALA A 87 -6.51 -13.00 -6.05
CA ALA A 87 -7.10 -11.99 -5.17
C ALA A 87 -7.14 -10.60 -5.83
N ALA A 88 -8.05 -9.74 -5.38
CA ALA A 88 -7.88 -8.30 -5.57
C ALA A 88 -6.81 -7.80 -4.61
N PHE A 89 -5.93 -6.92 -5.09
CA PHE A 89 -4.88 -6.28 -4.29
C PHE A 89 -5.30 -4.84 -3.99
N VAL A 90 -5.34 -4.49 -2.71
CA VAL A 90 -5.55 -3.11 -2.23
C VAL A 90 -4.28 -2.69 -1.51
N GLY A 91 -3.50 -1.81 -2.13
CA GLY A 91 -2.18 -1.45 -1.63
C GLY A 91 -2.04 0.05 -1.36
N GLN A 92 -1.68 0.42 -0.13
CA GLN A 92 -1.39 1.80 0.24
C GLN A 92 0.12 2.06 0.12
N SER A 93 0.52 3.16 -0.53
CA SER A 93 1.91 3.60 -0.64
C SER A 93 2.84 2.46 -1.08
N LEU A 94 3.72 1.93 -0.21
CA LEU A 94 4.57 0.76 -0.47
C LEU A 94 3.75 -0.47 -0.91
N GLY A 95 2.58 -0.69 -0.31
CA GLY A 95 1.66 -1.76 -0.72
C GLY A 95 1.22 -1.63 -2.17
N GLY A 96 1.09 -0.40 -2.68
CA GLY A 96 0.81 -0.14 -4.09
C GLY A 96 1.99 -0.51 -5.00
N PHE A 97 3.25 -0.36 -4.55
CA PHE A 97 4.43 -0.82 -5.31
C PHE A 97 4.40 -2.35 -5.46
N VAL A 98 4.11 -3.05 -4.36
CA VAL A 98 3.98 -4.51 -4.36
C VAL A 98 2.84 -4.96 -5.28
N GLY A 99 1.67 -4.30 -5.18
CA GLY A 99 0.51 -4.60 -6.01
C GLY A 99 0.79 -4.43 -7.50
N LEU A 100 1.37 -3.29 -7.92
CA LEU A 100 1.73 -3.05 -9.32
C LEU A 100 2.75 -4.07 -9.82
N LYS A 101 3.84 -4.30 -9.07
CA LYS A 101 4.87 -5.25 -9.47
C LYS A 101 4.31 -6.67 -9.57
N THR A 102 3.41 -7.05 -8.66
CA THR A 102 2.71 -8.35 -8.76
C THR A 102 1.80 -8.41 -9.99
N ALA A 103 1.03 -7.36 -10.28
CA ALA A 103 0.15 -7.32 -11.46
C ALA A 103 0.91 -7.41 -12.79
N LEU A 104 2.14 -6.88 -12.83
CA LEU A 104 3.01 -6.97 -14.01
C LEU A 104 3.70 -8.34 -14.15
N ALA A 105 4.14 -8.94 -13.05
CA ALA A 105 4.92 -10.18 -13.06
C ALA A 105 4.05 -11.44 -12.96
N HIS A 106 2.90 -11.36 -12.30
CA HIS A 106 1.99 -12.47 -11.99
C HIS A 106 0.52 -12.08 -12.24
N PRO A 107 0.15 -11.66 -13.47
CA PRO A 107 -1.19 -11.18 -13.79
C PRO A 107 -2.29 -12.22 -13.50
N GLU A 108 -1.98 -13.51 -13.55
CA GLU A 108 -2.89 -14.60 -13.22
C GLU A 108 -3.29 -14.62 -11.73
N ARG A 109 -2.48 -14.02 -10.85
CA ARG A 109 -2.72 -13.96 -9.41
C ARG A 109 -3.55 -12.74 -8.99
N VAL A 110 -3.71 -11.74 -9.88
CA VAL A 110 -4.35 -10.45 -9.56
C VAL A 110 -5.70 -10.31 -10.26
N ALA A 111 -6.78 -10.37 -9.48
CA ALA A 111 -8.17 -10.21 -9.98
C ALA A 111 -8.52 -8.75 -10.31
N ALA A 112 -8.01 -7.83 -9.49
CA ALA A 112 -8.08 -6.38 -9.66
C ALA A 112 -6.98 -5.74 -8.80
N PHE A 113 -6.62 -4.51 -9.11
CA PHE A 113 -5.63 -3.75 -8.35
C PHE A 113 -6.15 -2.36 -8.00
N ALA A 114 -6.12 -2.01 -6.72
CA ALA A 114 -6.39 -0.66 -6.24
C ALA A 114 -5.13 -0.10 -5.56
N ALA A 115 -4.56 0.95 -6.15
CA ALA A 115 -3.45 1.69 -5.60
C ALA A 115 -3.97 2.90 -4.82
N CYS A 116 -3.78 2.90 -3.50
CA CYS A 116 -4.20 3.97 -2.61
C CYS A 116 -3.00 4.83 -2.22
N ASP A 117 -3.04 6.11 -2.53
CA ASP A 117 -2.00 7.08 -2.15
C ASP A 117 -0.58 6.55 -2.47
N SER A 118 -0.36 6.03 -3.69
CA SER A 118 0.86 5.34 -4.05
C SER A 118 1.53 5.92 -5.29
N SER A 119 2.84 6.20 -5.19
CA SER A 119 3.68 6.56 -6.33
C SER A 119 4.03 5.36 -7.23
N LEU A 120 3.61 4.14 -6.86
CA LEU A 120 3.77 2.91 -7.64
C LEU A 120 5.22 2.51 -7.94
N ALA A 121 6.20 3.13 -7.29
CA ALA A 121 7.64 3.03 -7.62
C ALA A 121 7.95 3.36 -9.09
N ILE A 122 7.17 4.24 -9.71
CA ILE A 122 7.32 4.63 -11.11
C ILE A 122 8.47 5.61 -11.27
N ASP A 123 9.24 5.43 -12.34
CA ASP A 123 10.25 6.39 -12.79
C ASP A 123 9.57 7.63 -13.38
N HIS A 124 9.18 8.54 -12.49
CA HIS A 124 8.52 9.80 -12.84
C HIS A 124 9.16 10.97 -12.09
N PRO A 125 9.67 12.00 -12.78
CA PRO A 125 10.49 13.05 -12.16
C PRO A 125 9.78 13.78 -10.99
N VAL A 126 8.48 14.04 -11.11
CA VAL A 126 7.71 14.71 -10.05
C VAL A 126 7.57 13.83 -8.81
N LEU A 127 7.36 12.51 -8.98
CA LEU A 127 7.27 11.57 -7.85
C LEU A 127 8.61 11.41 -7.15
N LEU A 128 9.70 11.31 -7.91
CA LEU A 128 11.05 11.21 -7.38
C LEU A 128 11.46 12.48 -6.61
N ASP A 129 11.13 13.65 -7.12
CA ASP A 129 11.36 14.93 -6.43
C ASP A 129 10.53 15.02 -5.13
N ALA A 130 9.25 14.63 -5.14
CA ALA A 130 8.42 14.60 -3.94
C ALA A 130 8.99 13.66 -2.86
N ILE A 131 9.43 12.46 -3.25
CA ILE A 131 10.10 11.50 -2.36
C ILE A 131 11.41 12.07 -1.81
N ALA A 132 12.22 12.72 -2.64
CA ALA A 132 13.47 13.34 -2.23
C ALA A 132 13.25 14.47 -1.22
N ARG A 133 12.29 15.35 -1.46
CA ARG A 133 11.90 16.43 -0.52
C ARG A 133 11.43 15.85 0.82
N ARG A 134 10.61 14.79 0.80
CA ARG A 134 10.15 14.14 2.03
C ARG A 134 11.32 13.62 2.87
N ARG A 135 12.39 13.10 2.27
CA ARG A 135 13.58 12.66 3.01
C ARG A 135 14.26 13.80 3.79
N ILE A 136 14.27 15.01 3.24
CA ILE A 136 14.84 16.18 3.89
C ILE A 136 13.97 16.61 5.08
N THR A 137 12.66 16.61 4.93
CA THR A 137 11.70 17.04 5.96
C THR A 137 11.40 15.97 7.01
N HIS A 138 11.75 14.71 6.75
CA HIS A 138 11.41 13.55 7.57
C HIS A 138 11.84 13.66 9.05
N LYS A 139 12.97 14.31 9.32
CA LYS A 139 13.54 14.43 10.68
C LYS A 139 12.82 15.48 11.55
N ALA A 140 12.07 16.40 10.96
CA ALA A 140 11.47 17.54 11.65
C ALA A 140 9.97 17.41 11.94
N ALA A 141 9.30 16.41 11.34
CA ALA A 141 7.84 16.26 11.43
C ALA A 141 7.45 14.86 11.95
N SER A 142 6.40 14.78 12.74
CA SER A 142 5.82 13.52 13.21
C SER A 142 5.21 12.70 12.05
N ILE A 143 4.89 11.42 12.30
CA ILE A 143 4.36 10.54 11.25
C ILE A 143 3.01 11.02 10.74
N GLU A 144 2.14 11.50 11.62
CA GLU A 144 0.85 12.08 11.27
C GLU A 144 1.03 13.35 10.42
N GLN A 145 1.95 14.24 10.76
CA GLN A 145 2.24 15.46 9.98
C GLN A 145 2.79 15.16 8.59
N ARG A 146 3.45 14.02 8.41
CA ARG A 146 4.04 13.60 7.13
C ARG A 146 3.07 12.86 6.22
N SER A 147 1.97 12.37 6.78
CA SER A 147 1.08 11.43 6.08
C SER A 147 -0.35 11.91 5.98
N LEU A 148 -0.85 12.59 7.00
CA LEU A 148 -2.26 13.01 7.03
C LEU A 148 -2.46 14.37 6.38
N GLY A 149 -3.63 14.58 5.78
CA GLY A 149 -4.03 15.84 5.17
C GLY A 149 -4.20 16.95 6.20
N ARG A 150 -4.02 18.18 5.75
CA ARG A 150 -4.17 19.35 6.61
C ARG A 150 -5.54 19.42 7.26
N TRP A 151 -6.58 19.19 6.47
CA TRP A 151 -7.95 19.24 7.00
C TRP A 151 -8.15 18.22 8.13
N PHE A 152 -7.63 17.00 7.95
CA PHE A 152 -7.74 15.94 8.95
C PHE A 152 -6.99 16.28 10.24
N LEU A 153 -5.79 16.82 10.14
CA LEU A 153 -4.99 17.24 11.29
C LEU A 153 -5.67 18.37 12.09
N GLU A 154 -6.33 19.29 11.40
CA GLU A 154 -7.04 20.42 12.02
C GLU A 154 -8.37 20.02 12.67
N ASN A 155 -9.05 18.97 12.14
CA ASN A 155 -10.42 18.63 12.53
C ASN A 155 -10.56 17.28 13.26
N CYS A 156 -9.54 16.41 13.24
CA CYS A 156 -9.60 15.04 13.75
C CYS A 156 -8.37 14.67 14.59
N ALA A 157 -7.96 15.52 15.51
CA ALA A 157 -6.71 15.38 16.29
C ALA A 157 -6.60 14.03 17.03
N ASP A 158 -7.69 13.55 17.65
CA ASP A 158 -7.71 12.27 18.37
C ASP A 158 -7.45 11.10 17.43
N LYS A 159 -8.04 11.12 16.23
CA LYS A 159 -7.81 10.10 15.21
C LYS A 159 -6.39 10.19 14.63
N ALA A 160 -5.83 11.39 14.50
CA ALA A 160 -4.44 11.56 14.07
C ALA A 160 -3.47 10.93 15.09
N GLN A 161 -3.75 11.07 16.38
CA GLN A 161 -2.97 10.38 17.42
C GLN A 161 -3.09 8.86 17.34
N LEU A 162 -4.30 8.34 17.09
CA LEU A 162 -4.49 6.89 16.86
C LEU A 162 -3.70 6.38 15.66
N TYR A 163 -3.68 7.14 14.57
CA TYR A 163 -2.85 6.84 13.39
C TYR A 163 -1.37 6.69 13.77
N ALA A 164 -0.84 7.64 14.53
CA ALA A 164 0.53 7.59 15.01
C ALA A 164 0.80 6.33 15.87
N GLN A 165 -0.11 6.00 16.79
CA GLN A 165 0.02 4.81 17.64
C GLN A 165 0.06 3.50 16.84
N ILE A 166 -0.83 3.34 15.85
CA ILE A 166 -0.85 2.15 14.97
C ILE A 166 0.47 2.02 14.22
N ASN A 167 0.96 3.12 13.64
CA ASN A 167 2.20 3.13 12.87
C ASN A 167 3.46 2.97 13.76
N HIS A 168 3.42 3.40 15.02
CA HIS A 168 4.51 3.16 15.97
C HIS A 168 4.58 1.71 16.46
N PHE A 169 3.53 0.90 16.24
CA PHE A 169 3.54 -0.52 16.62
C PHE A 169 4.31 -1.36 15.59
N ASN A 170 5.59 -1.09 15.47
CA ASN A 170 6.53 -1.82 14.60
C ASN A 170 7.79 -2.20 15.37
N PRO A 171 7.75 -3.28 16.19
CA PRO A 171 8.88 -3.69 17.02
C PRO A 171 10.17 -3.91 16.23
N SER A 172 10.08 -4.45 15.02
CA SER A 172 11.24 -4.64 14.14
C SER A 172 11.82 -3.33 13.61
N ALA A 173 10.96 -2.35 13.30
CA ALA A 173 11.40 -1.03 12.82
C ALA A 173 12.13 -0.24 13.90
N HIS A 174 11.72 -0.35 15.17
CA HIS A 174 12.38 0.32 16.28
C HIS A 174 13.78 -0.22 16.59
N SER A 175 14.10 -1.42 16.18
CA SER A 175 15.44 -2.00 16.30
C SER A 175 16.39 -1.62 15.17
N ILE A 176 15.90 -0.98 14.13
CA ILE A 176 16.67 -0.57 12.95
C ILE A 176 17.01 0.91 13.07
N PRO A 177 18.29 1.31 13.02
CA PRO A 177 18.68 2.72 13.03
C PRO A 177 18.06 3.50 11.86
N ASP A 178 17.64 4.74 12.10
CA ASP A 178 17.01 5.62 11.10
C ASP A 178 17.81 5.73 9.79
N GLY A 179 19.15 5.74 9.90
CA GLY A 179 20.04 5.79 8.73
C GLY A 179 19.95 4.55 7.85
N GLU A 180 19.80 3.37 8.44
CA GLU A 180 19.64 2.10 7.72
C GLU A 180 18.27 2.01 7.03
N TRP A 181 17.21 2.48 7.68
CA TRP A 181 15.89 2.61 7.06
C TRP A 181 15.92 3.54 5.84
N GLY A 182 16.54 4.70 5.98
CA GLY A 182 16.70 5.64 4.88
C GLY A 182 17.46 5.03 3.70
N ALA A 183 18.52 4.28 3.99
CA ALA A 183 19.32 3.58 2.98
C ALA A 183 18.51 2.44 2.30
N ALA A 184 17.78 1.64 3.07
CA ALA A 184 16.95 0.55 2.55
C ALA A 184 15.85 1.06 1.61
N LEU A 185 15.12 2.09 2.03
CA LEU A 185 14.10 2.72 1.19
C LEU A 185 14.70 3.36 -0.07
N ALA A 186 15.89 3.98 0.06
CA ALA A 186 16.62 4.50 -1.08
C ALA A 186 17.05 3.40 -2.05
N GLY A 187 17.51 2.26 -1.53
CA GLY A 187 17.88 1.11 -2.33
C GLY A 187 16.70 0.47 -3.06
N ALA A 188 15.54 0.34 -2.38
CA ALA A 188 14.32 -0.20 -2.98
C ALA A 188 13.71 0.71 -4.07
N LEU A 189 14.05 2.00 -4.06
CA LEU A 189 13.67 3.01 -5.05
C LEU A 189 14.87 3.50 -5.85
N GLY A 190 15.95 2.73 -5.93
CA GLY A 190 17.10 3.01 -6.80
C GLY A 190 16.68 3.04 -8.27
N ALA A 191 17.42 3.77 -9.11
CA ALA A 191 17.06 3.96 -10.51
C ALA A 191 16.89 2.63 -11.28
N ASP A 192 17.65 1.61 -10.90
CA ASP A 192 17.58 0.26 -11.44
C ASP A 192 16.39 -0.58 -10.94
N LYS A 193 15.68 -0.10 -9.92
CA LYS A 193 14.52 -0.75 -9.27
C LYS A 193 13.18 -0.09 -9.63
N LEU A 194 13.22 1.10 -10.19
CA LEU A 194 12.01 1.82 -10.58
C LEU A 194 11.30 1.11 -11.74
N ILE A 195 9.98 1.21 -11.74
CA ILE A 195 9.15 0.69 -12.83
C ILE A 195 9.07 1.77 -13.92
N PRO A 196 9.50 1.47 -15.16
CA PRO A 196 9.40 2.42 -16.26
C PRO A 196 7.94 2.80 -16.55
N LEU A 197 7.69 4.04 -16.95
CA LEU A 197 6.34 4.53 -17.26
C LEU A 197 5.62 3.68 -18.31
N ASP A 198 6.34 3.23 -19.34
CA ASP A 198 5.79 2.40 -20.41
C ASP A 198 5.36 1.01 -19.93
N ALA A 199 5.84 0.53 -18.78
CA ALA A 199 5.39 -0.72 -18.19
C ALA A 199 3.91 -0.68 -17.79
N LEU A 200 3.36 0.50 -17.52
CA LEU A 200 1.95 0.67 -17.12
C LEU A 200 0.97 0.20 -18.19
N CYS A 201 1.31 0.31 -19.48
CA CYS A 201 0.44 -0.17 -20.56
C CYS A 201 0.28 -1.70 -20.56
N ARG A 202 1.14 -2.45 -19.85
CA ARG A 202 1.09 -3.91 -19.72
C ARG A 202 0.22 -4.40 -18.56
N VAL A 203 -0.29 -3.51 -17.72
CA VAL A 203 -1.20 -3.88 -16.63
C VAL A 203 -2.49 -4.44 -17.24
N ALA A 204 -2.75 -5.72 -17.00
CA ALA A 204 -3.85 -6.45 -17.63
C ALA A 204 -5.11 -6.56 -16.74
N CYS A 205 -4.98 -6.35 -15.43
CA CYS A 205 -6.11 -6.40 -14.51
C CYS A 205 -6.85 -5.05 -14.44
N PRO A 206 -8.16 -5.05 -14.10
CA PRO A 206 -8.86 -3.82 -13.72
C PRO A 206 -8.08 -3.07 -12.65
N THR A 207 -7.90 -1.75 -12.83
CA THR A 207 -7.07 -0.95 -11.94
C THR A 207 -7.82 0.30 -11.49
N LEU A 208 -7.76 0.58 -10.19
CA LEU A 208 -8.19 1.82 -9.56
C LEU A 208 -6.97 2.56 -9.01
N LEU A 209 -6.83 3.81 -9.37
CA LEU A 209 -5.92 4.76 -8.74
C LEU A 209 -6.74 5.62 -7.77
N LEU A 210 -6.39 5.61 -6.49
CA LEU A 210 -7.08 6.39 -5.46
C LEU A 210 -6.06 7.28 -4.75
N VAL A 211 -6.37 8.57 -4.58
CA VAL A 211 -5.44 9.52 -3.98
C VAL A 211 -6.18 10.61 -3.20
N GLY A 212 -5.64 10.99 -2.06
CA GLY A 212 -6.13 12.16 -1.30
C GLY A 212 -5.81 13.48 -2.01
N SER A 213 -6.74 14.44 -1.97
CA SER A 213 -6.56 15.77 -2.61
C SER A 213 -5.45 16.59 -1.95
N GLU A 214 -5.11 16.28 -0.71
CA GLU A 214 -4.04 16.92 0.09
C GLU A 214 -2.79 16.04 0.25
N ASP A 215 -2.64 14.97 -0.56
CA ASP A 215 -1.48 14.08 -0.46
C ASP A 215 -0.18 14.84 -0.77
N PRO A 216 0.76 14.96 0.21
CA PRO A 216 1.99 15.71 0.02
C PRO A 216 3.05 14.97 -0.81
N ILE A 217 2.80 13.69 -1.13
CA ILE A 217 3.76 12.80 -1.82
C ILE A 217 3.32 12.49 -3.23
N VAL A 218 2.02 12.22 -3.42
CA VAL A 218 1.45 11.77 -4.68
C VAL A 218 0.49 12.83 -5.21
N PRO A 219 0.96 13.77 -6.03
CA PRO A 219 0.11 14.83 -6.57
C PRO A 219 -1.01 14.27 -7.47
N VAL A 220 -2.24 14.73 -7.29
CA VAL A 220 -3.41 14.33 -8.09
C VAL A 220 -3.14 14.44 -9.60
N ARG A 221 -2.42 15.48 -10.05
CA ARG A 221 -2.08 15.65 -11.46
C ARG A 221 -1.27 14.48 -12.02
N VAL A 222 -0.32 13.95 -11.23
CA VAL A 222 0.49 12.81 -11.64
C VAL A 222 -0.37 11.55 -11.73
N MET A 223 -1.29 11.35 -10.77
CA MET A 223 -2.21 10.21 -10.83
C MET A 223 -3.10 10.24 -12.09
N ARG A 224 -3.48 11.42 -12.58
CA ARG A 224 -4.19 11.56 -13.88
C ARG A 224 -3.30 11.16 -15.05
N GLU A 225 -2.03 11.61 -15.05
CA GLU A 225 -1.05 11.20 -16.07
C GLU A 225 -0.84 9.67 -16.08
N LEU A 226 -0.75 9.04 -14.89
CA LEU A 226 -0.62 7.58 -14.78
C LEU A 226 -1.92 6.85 -15.21
N GLN A 227 -3.09 7.42 -14.94
CA GLN A 227 -4.37 6.88 -15.40
C GLN A 227 -4.42 6.75 -16.93
N ASP A 228 -3.93 7.73 -17.66
CA ASP A 228 -3.91 7.72 -19.13
C ASP A 228 -3.03 6.58 -19.67
N LEU A 229 -2.04 6.11 -18.91
CA LEU A 229 -1.13 5.03 -19.30
C LEU A 229 -1.67 3.64 -18.95
N VAL A 230 -2.52 3.51 -17.93
CA VAL A 230 -3.13 2.24 -17.54
C VAL A 230 -4.49 2.08 -18.21
N ARG A 231 -4.54 1.29 -19.26
CA ARG A 231 -5.74 1.15 -20.09
C ARG A 231 -6.98 0.72 -19.29
N GLY A 232 -8.02 1.57 -19.33
CA GLY A 232 -9.30 1.28 -18.67
C GLY A 232 -9.26 1.37 -17.15
N SER A 233 -8.24 2.01 -16.59
CA SER A 233 -8.19 2.31 -15.16
C SER A 233 -9.18 3.41 -14.79
N GLU A 234 -9.53 3.43 -13.51
CA GLU A 234 -10.37 4.46 -12.88
C GLU A 234 -9.51 5.30 -11.94
N LEU A 235 -9.86 6.58 -11.77
CA LEU A 235 -9.23 7.46 -10.79
C LEU A 235 -10.28 7.98 -9.82
N ALA A 236 -10.01 7.84 -8.53
CA ALA A 236 -10.77 8.45 -7.45
C ALA A 236 -9.89 9.44 -6.67
N VAL A 237 -10.37 10.67 -6.52
CA VAL A 237 -9.73 11.69 -5.70
C VAL A 237 -10.59 11.88 -4.45
N ILE A 238 -10.02 11.62 -3.28
CA ILE A 238 -10.70 11.76 -1.98
C ILE A 238 -10.43 13.15 -1.45
N ASP A 239 -11.51 13.94 -1.33
CA ASP A 239 -11.37 15.32 -0.88
C ASP A 239 -10.96 15.44 0.58
N GLN A 240 -10.15 16.46 0.89
CA GLN A 240 -9.67 16.72 2.26
C GLN A 240 -8.99 15.50 2.91
N ALA A 241 -8.27 14.72 2.15
CA ALA A 241 -7.47 13.60 2.63
C ALA A 241 -6.02 13.70 2.14
N GLY A 242 -5.08 13.26 2.97
CA GLY A 242 -3.65 13.22 2.68
C GLY A 242 -3.20 11.87 2.13
N HIS A 243 -1.99 11.43 2.52
CA HIS A 243 -1.34 10.20 2.08
C HIS A 243 -1.89 8.92 2.74
N SER A 244 -2.96 9.03 3.50
CA SER A 244 -3.61 7.89 4.16
C SER A 244 -5.13 8.02 4.06
N ALA A 245 -5.64 8.29 2.85
CA ALA A 245 -7.06 8.52 2.59
C ALA A 245 -7.96 7.40 3.16
N TYR A 246 -7.51 6.13 3.11
CA TYR A 246 -8.21 4.98 3.69
C TYR A 246 -8.44 5.09 5.21
N PHE A 247 -7.56 5.81 5.90
CA PHE A 247 -7.65 6.08 7.33
C PHE A 247 -8.44 7.36 7.62
N GLU A 248 -8.23 8.40 6.82
CA GLU A 248 -8.78 9.74 7.03
C GLU A 248 -10.27 9.82 6.64
N LYS A 249 -10.66 9.17 5.56
CA LYS A 249 -12.02 9.17 4.99
C LYS A 249 -12.51 7.72 4.73
N PRO A 250 -12.55 6.87 5.77
CA PRO A 250 -12.78 5.43 5.59
C PRO A 250 -14.09 5.11 4.90
N ASP A 251 -15.18 5.81 5.21
CA ASP A 251 -16.49 5.54 4.63
C ASP A 251 -16.50 5.80 3.11
N GLU A 252 -15.88 6.88 2.67
CA GLU A 252 -15.78 7.22 1.26
C GLU A 252 -14.86 6.26 0.52
N VAL A 253 -13.68 5.97 1.08
CA VAL A 253 -12.73 5.02 0.49
C VAL A 253 -13.31 3.62 0.42
N ASN A 254 -13.98 3.15 1.48
CA ASN A 254 -14.62 1.84 1.49
C ASN A 254 -15.69 1.74 0.40
N ARG A 255 -16.53 2.76 0.25
CA ARG A 255 -17.55 2.80 -0.80
C ARG A 255 -16.94 2.75 -2.19
N VAL A 256 -15.89 3.53 -2.45
CA VAL A 256 -15.20 3.57 -3.76
C VAL A 256 -14.55 2.22 -4.07
N LEU A 257 -13.84 1.65 -3.10
CA LEU A 257 -13.17 0.35 -3.27
C LEU A 257 -14.18 -0.79 -3.52
N LEU A 258 -15.26 -0.86 -2.72
CA LEU A 258 -16.28 -1.91 -2.89
C LEU A 258 -16.97 -1.79 -4.24
N ASP A 259 -17.42 -0.59 -4.62
CA ASP A 259 -18.06 -0.36 -5.92
C ASP A 259 -17.13 -0.76 -7.08
N PHE A 260 -15.85 -0.40 -7.00
CA PHE A 260 -14.85 -0.81 -7.99
C PHE A 260 -14.70 -2.33 -8.05
N LEU A 261 -14.53 -3.01 -6.92
CA LEU A 261 -14.35 -4.46 -6.86
C LEU A 261 -15.58 -5.21 -7.38
N GLU A 262 -16.79 -4.80 -6.98
CA GLU A 262 -18.04 -5.43 -7.41
C GLU A 262 -18.27 -5.29 -8.93
N ARG A 263 -17.91 -4.15 -9.52
CA ARG A 263 -18.09 -3.91 -10.97
C ARG A 263 -17.00 -4.52 -11.83
N ARG A 264 -15.76 -4.57 -11.33
CA ARG A 264 -14.58 -4.74 -12.19
C ARG A 264 -13.73 -5.96 -11.88
N ALA A 265 -13.68 -6.44 -10.63
CA ALA A 265 -12.81 -7.54 -10.28
C ALA A 265 -13.23 -8.85 -10.96
N LYS A 266 -12.22 -9.58 -11.43
CA LYS A 266 -12.41 -10.88 -12.11
C LYS A 266 -11.77 -11.95 -11.23
N PHE A 267 -12.49 -12.38 -10.21
CA PHE A 267 -12.06 -13.42 -9.27
C PHE A 267 -12.01 -14.81 -9.89
#